data_fab0445ba3a810c05cc23ea455a9d529
#
_entry.id   fab0445ba3a810c05cc23ea455a9d529
#
_cell.length_a   1.000
_cell.length_b   1.000
_cell.length_c   1.000
_cell.angle_alpha   90.00
_cell.angle_beta   90.00
_cell.angle_gamma   90.00
#
_symmetry.space_group_name_H-M   'P 1'
#
loop_
_entity.id
_entity.type
_entity.pdbx_description
1 polymer ?
#
loop_
_entity_poly.entity_id
_entity_poly.type
_entity_poly.pdbx_seq_one_letter_code
_entity_poly.pdbx_strand_id
1 'polypeptide(L)'
;KEIYLTDTIGLLKKALHYEVDDPLEIKGINDRYQLSECEQHIQEKLKSFWMGKGVSFVDPTSCTLSEESHFGKDVIIEPQTHFRGKCTIGNGCHLGPGSVITNSTLAENVLAIHSFINECLRHIHLSKMSDSRDRFDSKQNQYLVKS
;
A
#
# COMPACT_ATOMS: atom_id res chain seq x y z
N LYS A 1 -18.21 40.14 4.85
CA LYS A 1 -18.40 39.12 5.87
C LYS A 1 -18.54 37.79 5.12
N GLU A 2 -17.58 36.89 5.27
CA GLU A 2 -17.67 35.55 4.69
C GLU A 2 -18.75 34.76 5.43
N ILE A 3 -19.61 34.09 4.67
CA ILE A 3 -20.65 33.21 5.19
C ILE A 3 -20.15 31.78 5.03
N TYR A 4 -19.98 31.09 6.15
CA TYR A 4 -19.57 29.67 6.16
C TYR A 4 -20.80 28.77 6.15
N LEU A 5 -20.62 27.53 5.63
CA LEU A 5 -21.70 26.54 5.59
C LEU A 5 -22.26 26.25 7.00
N THR A 6 -21.43 26.34 8.03
CA THR A 6 -21.82 26.21 9.44
C THR A 6 -22.80 27.29 9.91
N ASP A 7 -22.78 28.48 9.29
CA ASP A 7 -23.70 29.57 9.64
C ASP A 7 -25.14 29.24 9.22
N THR A 8 -25.31 28.30 8.29
CA THR A 8 -26.65 27.89 7.81
C THR A 8 -27.37 26.98 8.80
N ILE A 9 -26.66 26.36 9.74
CA ILE A 9 -27.24 25.43 10.74
C ILE A 9 -28.31 26.16 11.57
N GLY A 10 -28.06 27.43 11.92
CA GLY A 10 -29.02 28.27 12.66
C GLY A 10 -30.31 28.60 11.90
N LEU A 11 -30.33 28.39 10.57
CA LEU A 11 -31.50 28.64 9.70
C LEU A 11 -32.32 27.35 9.49
N LEU A 12 -31.83 26.21 9.88
CA LEU A 12 -32.51 24.91 9.70
C LEU A 12 -33.54 24.68 10.79
N LYS A 13 -34.71 24.22 10.42
CA LYS A 13 -35.78 23.83 11.38
C LYS A 13 -35.46 22.53 12.12
N LYS A 14 -34.56 21.69 11.54
CA LYS A 14 -34.12 20.42 12.12
C LYS A 14 -32.70 20.13 11.64
N ALA A 15 -31.80 19.84 12.58
CA ALA A 15 -30.47 19.36 12.32
C ALA A 15 -30.28 17.99 13.01
N LEU A 16 -29.59 17.08 12.36
CA LEU A 16 -29.15 15.82 12.95
C LEU A 16 -27.67 15.92 13.29
N HIS A 17 -27.32 15.45 14.49
CA HIS A 17 -25.94 15.32 14.94
C HIS A 17 -25.47 13.91 14.66
N TYR A 18 -24.29 13.77 14.06
CA TYR A 18 -23.59 12.50 13.87
C TYR A 18 -22.19 12.63 14.49
N GLU A 19 -21.88 11.77 15.41
CA GLU A 19 -20.54 11.66 16.00
C GLU A 19 -19.65 10.84 15.07
N VAL A 20 -18.48 11.36 14.74
CA VAL A 20 -17.47 10.68 13.93
C VAL A 20 -16.39 10.16 14.88
N ASP A 21 -16.05 8.87 14.77
CA ASP A 21 -15.07 8.23 15.63
C ASP A 21 -13.65 8.79 15.42
N ASP A 22 -13.34 9.17 14.19
CA ASP A 22 -12.05 9.74 13.83
C ASP A 22 -12.19 11.19 13.33
N PRO A 23 -11.73 12.19 14.10
CA PRO A 23 -11.80 13.59 13.69
C PRO A 23 -11.09 13.92 12.38
N LEU A 24 -10.12 13.10 11.94
CA LEU A 24 -9.40 13.30 10.68
C LEU A 24 -10.26 12.99 9.46
N GLU A 25 -11.31 12.16 9.60
CA GLU A 25 -12.24 11.87 8.49
C GLU A 25 -13.05 13.09 8.02
N ILE A 26 -13.23 14.07 8.91
CA ILE A 26 -13.98 15.29 8.62
C ILE A 26 -13.07 16.53 8.47
N LYS A 27 -11.74 16.35 8.61
CA LYS A 27 -10.78 17.45 8.51
C LYS A 27 -10.74 18.00 7.09
N GLY A 28 -11.11 19.25 6.90
CA GLY A 28 -10.92 19.94 5.63
C GLY A 28 -9.43 20.07 5.29
N ILE A 29 -9.06 19.76 4.05
CA ILE A 29 -7.69 19.87 3.54
C ILE A 29 -7.59 21.16 2.73
N ASN A 30 -6.80 22.14 3.21
CA ASN A 30 -6.64 23.43 2.55
C ASN A 30 -5.25 23.62 1.94
N ASP A 31 -4.26 22.83 2.37
CA ASP A 31 -2.89 22.91 1.88
C ASP A 31 -2.21 21.53 1.79
N ARG A 32 -1.01 21.52 1.21
CA ARG A 32 -0.24 20.29 1.00
C ARG A 32 0.30 19.68 2.29
N TYR A 33 0.48 20.49 3.32
CA TYR A 33 0.91 20.01 4.62
C TYR A 33 -0.20 19.19 5.27
N GLN A 34 -1.41 19.72 5.29
CA GLN A 34 -2.60 19.01 5.80
C GLN A 34 -2.89 17.74 5.00
N LEU A 35 -2.68 17.77 3.67
CA LEU A 35 -2.76 16.57 2.83
C LEU A 35 -1.76 15.50 3.28
N SER A 36 -0.52 15.89 3.54
CA SER A 36 0.53 14.97 3.99
C SER A 36 0.22 14.37 5.37
N GLU A 37 -0.38 15.13 6.29
CA GLU A 37 -0.84 14.59 7.59
C GLU A 37 -1.95 13.54 7.42
N CYS A 38 -2.92 13.79 6.53
CA CYS A 38 -3.97 12.83 6.23
C CYS A 38 -3.41 11.55 5.58
N GLU A 39 -2.47 11.70 4.64
CA GLU A 39 -1.79 10.54 4.02
C GLU A 39 -1.06 9.68 5.05
N GLN A 40 -0.30 10.30 5.97
CA GLN A 40 0.38 9.57 7.04
C GLN A 40 -0.60 8.78 7.91
N HIS A 41 -1.72 9.40 8.28
CA HIS A 41 -2.74 8.76 9.09
C HIS A 41 -3.37 7.53 8.38
N ILE A 42 -3.68 7.67 7.08
CA ILE A 42 -4.18 6.56 6.26
C ILE A 42 -3.13 5.44 6.20
N GLN A 43 -1.87 5.78 5.98
CA GLN A 43 -0.78 4.81 5.94
C GLN A 43 -0.60 4.06 7.27
N GLU A 44 -0.74 4.73 8.40
CA GLU A 44 -0.68 4.12 9.73
C GLU A 44 -1.85 3.14 9.95
N LYS A 45 -3.07 3.54 9.58
CA LYS A 45 -4.26 2.66 9.65
C LYS A 45 -4.09 1.40 8.80
N LEU A 46 -3.65 1.55 7.53
CA LEU A 46 -3.43 0.43 6.61
C LEU A 46 -2.39 -0.56 7.15
N LYS A 47 -1.25 -0.06 7.61
CA LYS A 47 -0.17 -0.90 8.15
C LYS A 47 -0.60 -1.61 9.43
N SER A 48 -1.25 -0.91 10.35
CA SER A 48 -1.78 -1.48 11.59
C SER A 48 -2.77 -2.60 11.30
N PHE A 49 -3.68 -2.40 10.35
CA PHE A 49 -4.64 -3.42 9.92
C PHE A 49 -3.94 -4.68 9.39
N TRP A 50 -2.93 -4.53 8.54
CA TRP A 50 -2.23 -5.67 7.97
C TRP A 50 -1.29 -6.36 8.96
N MET A 51 -0.64 -5.61 9.87
CA MET A 51 0.11 -6.19 10.99
C MET A 51 -0.80 -7.06 11.87
N GLY A 52 -2.01 -6.62 12.16
CA GLY A 52 -3.01 -7.41 12.87
C GLY A 52 -3.45 -8.69 12.14
N LYS A 53 -3.21 -8.78 10.82
CA LYS A 53 -3.49 -9.96 9.98
C LYS A 53 -2.27 -10.85 9.72
N GLY A 54 -1.12 -10.57 10.34
CA GLY A 54 0.08 -11.40 10.25
C GLY A 54 1.10 -10.94 9.21
N VAL A 55 1.05 -9.68 8.78
CA VAL A 55 2.10 -9.06 7.98
C VAL A 55 3.13 -8.42 8.90
N SER A 56 4.41 -8.64 8.65
CA SER A 56 5.52 -8.08 9.41
C SER A 56 6.20 -6.96 8.61
N PHE A 57 6.30 -5.78 9.20
CA PHE A 57 7.09 -4.67 8.67
C PHE A 57 8.35 -4.51 9.51
N VAL A 58 9.52 -4.52 8.88
CA VAL A 58 10.79 -4.26 9.58
C VAL A 58 10.89 -2.79 9.97
N ASP A 59 10.50 -1.89 9.06
CA ASP A 59 10.35 -0.47 9.32
C ASP A 59 9.05 0.05 8.69
N PRO A 60 7.95 0.13 9.46
CA PRO A 60 6.67 0.60 8.94
C PRO A 60 6.71 2.04 8.43
N THR A 61 7.60 2.87 8.95
CA THR A 61 7.63 4.31 8.64
C THR A 61 8.10 4.59 7.22
N SER A 62 9.03 3.78 6.70
CA SER A 62 9.60 3.93 5.36
C SER A 62 8.80 3.23 4.25
N CYS A 63 7.80 2.44 4.61
CA CYS A 63 6.97 1.69 3.65
C CYS A 63 5.69 2.44 3.31
N THR A 64 5.20 2.28 2.07
CA THR A 64 3.89 2.80 1.67
C THR A 64 3.01 1.71 1.07
N LEU A 65 1.74 1.72 1.43
CA LEU A 65 0.73 0.78 0.95
C LEU A 65 -0.32 1.51 0.12
N SER A 66 -0.84 0.84 -0.90
CA SER A 66 -2.10 1.23 -1.54
C SER A 66 -3.27 0.57 -0.82
N GLU A 67 -4.40 1.26 -0.71
CA GLU A 67 -5.65 0.71 -0.16
C GLU A 67 -6.13 -0.54 -0.92
N GLU A 68 -5.83 -0.62 -2.21
CA GLU A 68 -6.18 -1.76 -3.05
C GLU A 68 -5.24 -2.96 -2.89
N SER A 69 -4.23 -2.85 -2.02
CA SER A 69 -3.27 -3.93 -1.79
C SER A 69 -3.81 -4.96 -0.81
N HIS A 70 -3.58 -6.23 -1.12
CA HIS A 70 -3.97 -7.38 -0.31
C HIS A 70 -2.76 -8.25 -0.01
N PHE A 71 -2.62 -8.65 1.25
CA PHE A 71 -1.49 -9.45 1.70
C PHE A 71 -1.98 -10.75 2.35
N GLY A 72 -1.26 -11.82 2.07
CA GLY A 72 -1.40 -13.08 2.78
C GLY A 72 -0.81 -13.05 4.19
N LYS A 73 -0.76 -14.21 4.83
CA LYS A 73 -0.15 -14.38 6.15
C LYS A 73 1.36 -14.52 6.04
N ASP A 74 2.06 -14.17 7.13
CA ASP A 74 3.51 -14.36 7.27
C ASP A 74 4.32 -13.67 6.16
N VAL A 75 3.80 -12.56 5.64
CA VAL A 75 4.51 -11.71 4.68
C VAL A 75 5.46 -10.81 5.45
N ILE A 76 6.74 -10.77 5.01
CA ILE A 76 7.76 -9.89 5.57
C ILE A 76 8.02 -8.75 4.58
N ILE A 77 7.94 -7.52 5.06
CA ILE A 77 8.15 -6.30 4.28
C ILE A 77 9.32 -5.53 4.87
N GLU A 78 10.39 -5.45 4.10
CA GLU A 78 11.62 -4.73 4.43
C GLU A 78 11.47 -3.21 4.23
N PRO A 79 12.40 -2.40 4.78
CA PRO A 79 12.34 -0.95 4.66
C PRO A 79 12.28 -0.45 3.23
N GLN A 80 11.65 0.71 3.03
CA GLN A 80 11.54 1.40 1.73
C GLN A 80 10.85 0.56 0.64
N THR A 81 9.95 -0.34 1.04
CA THR A 81 9.13 -1.10 0.10
C THR A 81 7.81 -0.35 -0.16
N HIS A 82 7.47 -0.18 -1.44
CA HIS A 82 6.33 0.61 -1.87
C HIS A 82 5.36 -0.21 -2.71
N PHE A 83 4.07 -0.16 -2.36
CA PHE A 83 3.00 -0.80 -3.12
C PHE A 83 2.13 0.27 -3.77
N ARG A 84 1.86 0.13 -5.07
CA ARG A 84 1.09 1.08 -5.87
C ARG A 84 -0.03 0.37 -6.62
N GLY A 85 -1.24 0.94 -6.53
CA GLY A 85 -2.43 0.37 -7.16
C GLY A 85 -2.79 -1.00 -6.59
N LYS A 86 -3.39 -1.87 -7.40
CA LYS A 86 -3.89 -3.16 -6.97
C LYS A 86 -2.78 -4.20 -6.91
N CYS A 87 -2.31 -4.49 -5.71
CA CYS A 87 -1.31 -5.53 -5.47
C CYS A 87 -1.91 -6.69 -4.67
N THR A 88 -1.58 -7.93 -5.06
CA THR A 88 -1.96 -9.13 -4.31
C THR A 88 -0.72 -9.94 -3.99
N ILE A 89 -0.41 -10.09 -2.72
CA ILE A 89 0.80 -10.75 -2.24
C ILE A 89 0.42 -12.03 -1.52
N GLY A 90 0.95 -13.17 -1.99
CA GLY A 90 0.70 -14.49 -1.41
C GLY A 90 1.32 -14.67 -0.03
N ASN A 91 0.94 -15.78 0.64
CA ASN A 91 1.48 -16.11 1.97
C ASN A 91 2.99 -16.33 1.93
N GLY A 92 3.67 -16.02 3.03
CA GLY A 92 5.09 -16.32 3.21
C GLY A 92 6.04 -15.57 2.27
N CYS A 93 5.58 -14.51 1.60
CA CYS A 93 6.43 -13.68 0.75
C CYS A 93 7.40 -12.85 1.59
N HIS A 94 8.62 -12.69 1.08
CA HIS A 94 9.61 -11.79 1.65
C HIS A 94 9.98 -10.72 0.63
N LEU A 95 9.61 -9.48 0.91
CA LEU A 95 9.83 -8.34 0.02
C LEU A 95 10.98 -7.52 0.57
N GLY A 96 12.13 -7.62 -0.10
CA GLY A 96 13.38 -7.01 0.31
C GLY A 96 13.40 -5.49 0.13
N PRO A 97 14.41 -4.83 0.72
CA PRO A 97 14.43 -3.38 0.84
C PRO A 97 14.44 -2.69 -0.52
N GLY A 98 13.81 -1.50 -0.57
CA GLY A 98 13.78 -0.67 -1.78
C GLY A 98 12.96 -1.25 -2.93
N SER A 99 12.12 -2.26 -2.69
CA SER A 99 11.29 -2.84 -3.74
C SER A 99 10.06 -1.98 -4.03
N VAL A 100 9.68 -1.89 -5.30
CA VAL A 100 8.46 -1.20 -5.76
C VAL A 100 7.59 -2.18 -6.52
N ILE A 101 6.40 -2.43 -6.00
CA ILE A 101 5.42 -3.35 -6.59
C ILE A 101 4.21 -2.54 -7.05
N THR A 102 3.89 -2.61 -8.34
CA THR A 102 2.80 -1.85 -8.94
C THR A 102 1.86 -2.79 -9.70
N ASN A 103 0.55 -2.73 -9.40
CA ASN A 103 -0.51 -3.47 -10.11
C ASN A 103 -0.16 -4.94 -10.36
N SER A 104 0.34 -5.64 -9.35
CA SER A 104 0.96 -6.96 -9.54
C SER A 104 0.44 -8.01 -8.56
N THR A 105 0.45 -9.26 -9.01
CA THR A 105 0.11 -10.44 -8.18
C THR A 105 1.33 -11.32 -8.01
N LEU A 106 1.74 -11.53 -6.77
CA LEU A 106 2.82 -12.44 -6.38
C LEU A 106 2.23 -13.70 -5.75
N ALA A 107 2.73 -14.86 -6.17
CA ALA A 107 2.37 -16.15 -5.59
C ALA A 107 2.91 -16.29 -4.14
N GLU A 108 2.62 -17.42 -3.52
CA GLU A 108 3.13 -17.73 -2.20
C GLU A 108 4.65 -17.94 -2.20
N ASN A 109 5.31 -17.62 -1.07
CA ASN A 109 6.74 -17.84 -0.83
C ASN A 109 7.67 -17.17 -1.86
N VAL A 110 7.25 -16.05 -2.44
CA VAL A 110 8.11 -15.28 -3.34
C VAL A 110 9.10 -14.44 -2.52
N LEU A 111 10.37 -14.52 -2.93
CA LEU A 111 11.43 -13.65 -2.46
C LEU A 111 11.73 -12.59 -3.54
N ALA A 112 11.45 -11.33 -3.26
CA ALA A 112 11.75 -10.21 -4.14
C ALA A 112 12.67 -9.23 -3.41
N ILE A 113 13.90 -9.04 -3.90
CA ILE A 113 14.91 -8.17 -3.29
C ILE A 113 15.29 -7.08 -4.29
N HIS A 114 15.27 -5.80 -3.85
CA HIS A 114 15.61 -4.64 -4.69
C HIS A 114 14.93 -4.67 -6.07
N SER A 115 13.63 -5.00 -6.09
CA SER A 115 12.92 -5.35 -7.32
C SER A 115 11.91 -4.28 -7.71
N PHE A 116 11.87 -3.96 -9.02
CA PHE A 116 10.76 -3.23 -9.62
C PHE A 116 9.83 -4.21 -10.33
N ILE A 117 8.63 -4.39 -9.79
CA ILE A 117 7.62 -5.31 -10.33
C ILE A 117 6.42 -4.48 -10.76
N ASN A 118 6.13 -4.47 -12.06
CA ASN A 118 5.04 -3.69 -12.62
C ASN A 118 4.16 -4.56 -13.51
N GLU A 119 2.83 -4.47 -13.31
CA GLU A 119 1.82 -5.16 -14.12
C GLU A 119 2.05 -6.68 -14.27
N CYS A 120 2.62 -7.30 -13.24
CA CYS A 120 2.88 -8.72 -13.24
C CYS A 120 1.60 -9.48 -12.82
N LEU A 121 0.90 -10.08 -13.78
CA LEU A 121 -0.31 -10.88 -13.57
C LEU A 121 -0.03 -12.38 -13.41
N ARG A 122 1.22 -12.80 -13.36
CA ARG A 122 1.60 -14.22 -13.25
C ARG A 122 2.01 -14.59 -11.83
N HIS A 123 1.59 -15.80 -11.43
CA HIS A 123 2.09 -16.51 -10.26
C HIS A 123 3.58 -16.80 -10.43
N ILE A 124 4.46 -15.88 -10.03
CA ILE A 124 5.90 -16.13 -10.02
C ILE A 124 6.19 -17.00 -8.81
N HIS A 125 6.33 -18.30 -9.03
CA HIS A 125 6.85 -19.23 -8.05
C HIS A 125 8.36 -19.36 -8.29
N LEU A 126 9.19 -18.68 -7.50
CA LEU A 126 10.66 -18.65 -7.67
C LEU A 126 11.34 -20.02 -7.48
N SER A 127 10.63 -21.05 -7.03
CA SER A 127 11.17 -22.42 -6.92
C SER A 127 11.31 -23.16 -8.26
N LYS A 128 10.91 -22.57 -9.39
CA LYS A 128 11.02 -23.16 -10.73
C LYS A 128 11.74 -22.28 -11.75
N MET A 129 12.68 -21.45 -11.34
CA MET A 129 13.57 -20.76 -12.28
C MET A 129 14.70 -21.67 -12.80
N SER A 130 14.37 -22.88 -13.26
CA SER A 130 15.29 -23.74 -14.03
C SER A 130 15.00 -23.73 -15.52
N ASP A 131 14.02 -23.00 -15.99
CA ASP A 131 13.71 -22.92 -17.43
C ASP A 131 14.08 -21.54 -18.00
N SER A 132 14.92 -21.59 -19.02
CA SER A 132 15.80 -20.59 -19.58
C SER A 132 15.14 -19.41 -20.29
N ARG A 133 13.87 -19.08 -20.06
CA ARG A 133 13.15 -18.01 -20.76
C ARG A 133 12.85 -16.76 -19.98
N ASP A 134 12.91 -16.82 -18.66
CA ASP A 134 12.74 -15.66 -17.79
C ASP A 134 14.10 -15.28 -17.21
N ARG A 135 14.84 -14.40 -17.89
CA ARG A 135 16.13 -13.90 -17.42
C ARG A 135 15.92 -12.69 -16.53
N PHE A 136 16.49 -12.75 -15.34
CA PHE A 136 16.79 -11.58 -14.54
C PHE A 136 17.85 -10.75 -15.29
N ASP A 137 17.51 -9.57 -15.72
CA ASP A 137 18.50 -8.64 -16.27
C ASP A 137 19.22 -7.93 -15.12
N SER A 138 20.38 -8.48 -14.76
CA SER A 138 21.24 -7.95 -13.71
C SER A 138 21.79 -6.54 -14.02
N LYS A 139 21.71 -6.08 -15.26
CA LYS A 139 22.16 -4.73 -15.65
C LYS A 139 21.11 -3.66 -15.41
N GLN A 140 19.82 -4.04 -15.43
CA GLN A 140 18.71 -3.10 -15.19
C GLN A 140 18.01 -3.35 -13.86
N ASN A 141 18.38 -4.39 -13.12
CA ASN A 141 17.72 -4.80 -11.88
C ASN A 141 16.20 -4.98 -12.03
N GLN A 142 15.75 -5.45 -13.20
CA GLN A 142 14.35 -5.64 -13.58
C GLN A 142 14.09 -7.08 -14.00
N TYR A 143 12.95 -7.62 -13.58
CA TYR A 143 12.42 -8.84 -14.18
C TYR A 143 11.70 -8.49 -15.48
N LEU A 144 12.30 -8.85 -16.63
CA LEU A 144 11.64 -8.76 -17.91
C LEU A 144 10.74 -9.98 -18.09
N VAL A 145 9.44 -9.79 -17.90
CA VAL A 145 8.45 -10.78 -18.30
C VAL A 145 8.14 -10.55 -19.76
N LYS A 146 8.60 -11.46 -20.63
CA LYS A 146 8.18 -11.46 -22.04
C LYS A 146 6.77 -12.03 -22.14
N SER A 147 5.87 -11.22 -22.68
CA SER A 147 4.51 -11.59 -23.10
C SER A 147 4.56 -12.64 -24.23
#